data_240eec1cf350b5bfc97069463ace1916
#
_entry.id   240eec1cf350b5bfc97069463ace1916
#
_cell.length_a   1.000
_cell.length_b   1.000
_cell.length_c   1.000
_cell.angle_alpha   90.00
_cell.angle_beta   90.00
_cell.angle_gamma   90.00
#
_symmetry.space_group_name_H-M   'P 1'
#
loop_
_entity.id
_entity.type
_entity.pdbx_description
1 polymer ?
#
loop_
_entity_poly.entity_id
_entity_poly.type
_entity_poly.pdbx_seq_one_letter_code
_entity_poly.pdbx_strand_id
1 'polypeptide(L)' 'MIKLYANDSYKSFSLIFELDSREIDYELHSQDEASALGYNKLPVLVIDNKILDYKKAMRYAKKG' A
#
# COMPACT_ATOMS: atom_id res chain seq x y z
N MET A 1 -5.45 1.94 11.71
CA MET A 1 -4.10 1.52 11.34
C MET A 1 -4.00 1.30 9.83
N ILE A 2 -2.92 1.76 9.25
CA ILE A 2 -2.70 1.62 7.80
C ILE A 2 -1.72 0.48 7.55
N LYS A 3 -2.08 -0.45 6.67
CA LYS A 3 -1.23 -1.57 6.30
C LYS A 3 -0.93 -1.49 4.81
N LEU A 4 0.35 -1.62 4.45
CA LEU A 4 0.77 -1.63 3.06
C LEU A 4 1.32 -3.00 2.70
N TYR A 5 0.71 -3.61 1.70
CA TYR A 5 1.20 -4.88 1.15
C TYR A 5 1.88 -4.58 -0.18
N ALA A 6 3.18 -4.84 -0.26
CA ALA A 6 3.99 -4.42 -1.39
C ALA A 6 4.93 -5.53 -1.86
N ASN A 7 5.39 -5.39 -3.10
CA ASN A 7 6.37 -6.28 -3.72
C ASN A 7 7.48 -5.44 -4.34
N ASP A 8 8.34 -6.06 -5.15
CA ASP A 8 9.47 -5.38 -5.78
C ASP A 8 9.09 -4.74 -7.12
N SER A 9 7.89 -4.20 -7.22
CA SER A 9 7.43 -3.56 -8.45
C SER A 9 7.60 -2.05 -8.39
N TYR A 10 7.63 -1.45 -9.57
CA TYR A 10 7.69 0.00 -9.70
C TYR A 10 6.54 0.69 -8.94
N LYS A 11 5.34 0.14 -9.07
CA LYS A 11 4.17 0.72 -8.41
C LYS A 11 4.28 0.66 -6.89
N SER A 12 4.82 -0.43 -6.36
CA SER A 12 5.03 -0.55 -4.92
C SER A 12 6.01 0.50 -4.43
N PHE A 13 7.13 0.68 -5.13
CA PHE A 13 8.11 1.69 -4.75
C PHE A 13 7.57 3.10 -4.85
N SER A 14 6.77 3.37 -5.89
CA SER A 14 6.14 4.69 -6.05
C SER A 14 5.21 5.02 -4.89
N LEU A 15 4.41 4.04 -4.47
CA LEU A 15 3.49 4.25 -3.35
C LEU A 15 4.24 4.43 -2.04
N ILE A 16 5.28 3.63 -1.81
CA ILE A 16 6.13 3.77 -0.62
C ILE A 16 6.74 5.17 -0.58
N PHE A 17 7.26 5.63 -1.71
CA PHE A 17 7.86 6.96 -1.80
C PHE A 17 6.83 8.04 -1.45
N GLU A 18 5.63 7.95 -1.98
CA GLU A 18 4.59 8.93 -1.69
C GLU A 18 4.22 8.95 -0.21
N LEU A 19 4.03 7.77 0.38
CA LEU A 19 3.67 7.69 1.79
C LEU A 19 4.78 8.23 2.69
N ASP A 20 6.02 7.85 2.38
CA ASP A 20 7.18 8.29 3.19
C ASP A 20 7.42 9.80 3.07
N SER A 21 7.31 10.34 1.87
CA SER A 21 7.56 11.77 1.66
C SER A 21 6.49 12.64 2.30
N ARG A 22 5.33 12.09 2.59
CA ARG A 22 4.25 12.80 3.27
C ARG A 22 4.14 12.44 4.74
N GLU A 23 5.10 11.66 5.23
CA GLU A 23 5.16 11.24 6.64
C GLU A 23 3.90 10.51 7.10
N ILE A 24 3.32 9.71 6.21
CA ILE A 24 2.17 8.90 6.54
C ILE A 24 2.67 7.57 7.10
N ASP A 25 2.31 7.28 8.35
CA ASP A 25 2.72 6.03 8.99
C ASP A 25 1.92 4.85 8.45
N TYR A 26 2.60 3.75 8.23
CA TYR A 26 1.97 2.52 7.78
C TYR A 26 2.78 1.33 8.25
N GLU A 27 2.14 0.17 8.30
CA GLU A 27 2.77 -1.09 8.63
C GLU A 27 3.07 -1.82 7.33
N LEU A 28 4.33 -2.12 7.07
CA LEU A 28 4.74 -2.77 5.83
C LEU A 28 4.61 -4.28 5.94
N HIS A 29 3.94 -4.89 4.97
CA HIS A 29 3.76 -6.33 4.87
C HIS A 29 4.30 -6.86 3.57
N SER A 30 4.75 -8.11 3.59
CA SER A 30 5.41 -8.75 2.46
C SER A 30 4.42 -9.25 1.42
N GLN A 31 4.97 -9.63 0.27
CA GLN A 31 4.20 -10.28 -0.79
C GLN A 31 3.61 -11.60 -0.32
N ASP A 32 4.36 -12.34 0.50
CA ASP A 32 3.87 -13.62 1.03
C ASP A 32 2.65 -13.44 1.91
N GLU A 33 2.65 -12.41 2.75
CA GLU A 33 1.51 -12.09 3.59
C GLU A 33 0.30 -11.69 2.74
N ALA A 34 0.54 -10.93 1.67
CA ALA A 34 -0.51 -10.53 0.75
C ALA A 34 -1.13 -11.75 0.05
N SER A 35 -0.29 -12.69 -0.37
CA SER A 35 -0.76 -13.92 -1.03
C SER A 35 -1.65 -14.73 -0.10
N ALA A 36 -1.28 -14.81 1.18
CA ALA A 36 -2.07 -15.54 2.17
C ALA A 36 -3.46 -14.94 2.33
N LEU A 37 -3.61 -13.64 2.09
CA LEU A 37 -4.89 -12.95 2.18
C LEU A 37 -5.63 -12.87 0.84
N GLY A 38 -5.05 -13.43 -0.23
CA GLY A 38 -5.68 -13.44 -1.54
C GLY A 38 -5.47 -12.18 -2.35
N TYR A 39 -4.56 -11.30 -1.96
CA TYR A 39 -4.26 -10.09 -2.72
C TYR A 39 -3.34 -10.44 -3.88
N ASN A 40 -3.87 -10.41 -5.10
CA ASN A 40 -3.13 -10.81 -6.30
C ASN A 40 -2.39 -9.66 -6.98
N LYS A 41 -2.87 -8.45 -6.81
CA LYS A 41 -2.26 -7.27 -7.43
C LYS A 41 -1.72 -6.36 -6.34
N LEU A 42 -0.43 -6.12 -6.38
CA LEU A 42 0.23 -5.25 -5.42
C LEU A 42 0.74 -4.01 -6.11
N PRO A 43 0.86 -2.89 -5.40
CA PRO A 43 0.64 -2.74 -3.96
C PRO A 43 -0.84 -2.63 -3.61
N VAL A 44 -1.16 -2.97 -2.36
CA VAL A 44 -2.49 -2.81 -1.79
C VAL A 44 -2.35 -2.05 -0.46
N LEU A 45 -3.15 -1.03 -0.29
CA LEU A 45 -3.16 -0.25 0.95
C LEU A 45 -4.47 -0.52 1.67
N VAL A 46 -4.37 -0.94 2.92
CA VAL A 46 -5.55 -1.24 3.74
C VAL A 46 -5.64 -0.20 4.85
N ILE A 47 -6.75 0.53 4.88
CA ILE A 47 -7.01 1.55 5.88
C ILE A 47 -8.28 1.15 6.62
N ASP A 48 -8.11 0.75 7.87
CA ASP A 48 -9.19 0.17 8.66
C ASP A 48 -9.80 -1.01 7.91
N ASN A 49 -11.02 -0.88 7.40
CA ASN A 49 -11.68 -1.95 6.66
C ASN A 49 -11.72 -1.70 5.16
N LYS A 50 -11.02 -0.67 4.68
CA LYS A 50 -11.02 -0.32 3.26
C LYS A 50 -9.77 -0.85 2.58
N ILE A 51 -9.96 -1.49 1.43
CA ILE A 51 -8.86 -2.02 0.62
C ILE A 51 -8.72 -1.13 -0.60
N LEU A 52 -7.56 -0.50 -0.73
CA LEU A 52 -7.28 0.41 -1.84
C LEU A 52 -6.26 -0.20 -2.79
N ASP A 53 -6.59 -0.19 -4.09
CA ASP A 53 -5.63 -0.59 -5.11
C ASP A 53 -4.59 0.53 -5.28
N TYR A 54 -3.64 0.32 -6.19
CA TYR A 54 -2.57 1.29 -6.41
C TYR A 54 -3.11 2.69 -6.71
N LYS A 55 -4.06 2.78 -7.63
CA LYS A 55 -4.59 4.07 -8.06
C LYS A 55 -5.28 4.81 -6.93
N LYS A 56 -6.11 4.11 -6.19
CA LYS A 56 -6.82 4.70 -5.05
C LYS A 56 -5.87 5.03 -3.91
N ALA A 57 -4.88 4.17 -3.68
CA ALA A 57 -3.88 4.40 -2.65
C ALA A 57 -3.05 5.64 -2.94
N MET A 58 -2.63 5.82 -4.19
CA MET A 58 -1.89 7.02 -4.60
C MET A 58 -2.71 8.28 -4.42
N ARG A 59 -3.99 8.20 -4.75
CA ARG A 59 -4.90 9.32 -4.55
C ARG A 59 -5.03 9.67 -3.07
N TYR A 60 -5.15 8.66 -2.23
CA TYR A 60 -5.22 8.86 -0.78
C TYR A 60 -3.94 9.53 -0.26
N ALA A 61 -2.80 9.03 -0.68
CA ALA A 61 -1.51 9.56 -0.24
C ALA A 61 -1.35 11.03 -0.64
N LYS A 62 -1.75 11.37 -1.86
CA LYS A 62 -1.60 12.73 -2.37
C LYS A 62 -2.53 13.73 -1.70
N LYS A 63 -3.66 13.26 -1.18
CA LYS A 63 -4.59 14.12 -0.44
C LYS A 63 -4.15 14.34 1.00
N GLY A 64 -3.52 13.35 1.54
CA GLY A 64 -3.23 13.29 2.92
C GLY A 64 -1.96 13.83 3.39
#